data_3b4b8090f3268660f49f73a662fb8b4b
#
_entry.id   3b4b8090f3268660f49f73a662fb8b4b
#
_cell.length_a   1.000
_cell.length_b   1.000
_cell.length_c   1.000
_cell.angle_alpha   90.00
_cell.angle_beta   90.00
_cell.angle_gamma   90.00
#
_symmetry.space_group_name_H-M   'P 1'
#
loop_
_entity.id
_entity.type
_entity.pdbx_description
1 polymer ?
#
loop_
_entity_poly.entity_id
_entity_poly.type
_entity_poly.pdbx_seq_one_letter_code
_entity_poly.pdbx_strand_id
1 'polypeptide(L)'
;MAHDHGHQHQTSNERRVFWALIITAAFMLVEVAGGLISGSLALLADAGHMLTDAIALLFSWIAFRAARNPADDKRSYGYHRLQIVAAFVNGLTLVVVVGWIVIEAVRRIAEPVAILGDTMLAVAVAGLIVNVAAFWIIHGGDRNNLNLASAAAHVM
;
A
#
# COMPACT_ATOMS: atom_id res chain seq x y z
N MET A 1 8.93 7.52 -37.53
CA MET A 1 7.67 7.02 -36.90
C MET A 1 7.98 6.05 -35.74
N ALA A 2 8.80 6.44 -34.74
CA ALA A 2 9.24 5.53 -33.66
C ALA A 2 8.99 6.09 -32.23
N HIS A 3 8.19 7.15 -32.06
CA HIS A 3 8.01 7.80 -30.75
C HIS A 3 6.66 7.55 -30.05
N ASP A 4 5.73 6.79 -30.64
CA ASP A 4 4.37 6.68 -30.09
C ASP A 4 4.19 5.48 -29.12
N HIS A 5 5.05 4.47 -29.17
CA HIS A 5 4.91 3.27 -28.32
C HIS A 5 5.31 3.51 -26.85
N GLY A 6 6.22 4.43 -26.56
CA GLY A 6 6.67 4.71 -25.19
C GLY A 6 5.61 5.39 -24.33
N HIS A 7 4.82 6.28 -24.90
CA HIS A 7 3.78 7.04 -24.15
C HIS A 7 2.57 6.17 -23.79
N GLN A 8 2.18 5.21 -24.63
CA GLN A 8 1.06 4.33 -24.35
C GLN A 8 1.37 3.34 -23.21
N HIS A 9 2.60 2.81 -23.14
CA HIS A 9 3.01 1.91 -22.06
C HIS A 9 3.08 2.64 -20.70
N GLN A 10 3.56 3.89 -20.65
CA GLN A 10 3.61 4.68 -19.40
C GLN A 10 2.22 4.99 -18.84
N THR A 11 1.26 5.36 -19.69
CA THR A 11 -0.11 5.64 -19.23
C THR A 11 -0.84 4.39 -18.73
N SER A 12 -0.58 3.24 -19.33
CA SER A 12 -1.12 1.96 -18.89
C SER A 12 -0.58 1.56 -17.51
N ASN A 13 0.73 1.72 -17.28
CA ASN A 13 1.36 1.40 -16.00
C ASN A 13 0.91 2.35 -14.88
N GLU A 14 0.81 3.65 -15.14
CA GLU A 14 0.26 4.65 -14.20
C GLU A 14 -1.14 4.25 -13.74
N ARG A 15 -2.02 3.88 -14.67
CA ARG A 15 -3.40 3.48 -14.37
C ARG A 15 -3.48 2.21 -13.54
N ARG A 16 -2.60 1.24 -13.79
CA ARG A 16 -2.52 -0.01 -13.00
C ARG A 16 -2.12 0.27 -11.56
N VAL A 17 -1.07 1.06 -11.35
CA VAL A 17 -0.62 1.47 -10.00
C VAL A 17 -1.71 2.27 -9.28
N PHE A 18 -2.42 3.15 -9.98
CA PHE A 18 -3.53 3.90 -9.40
C PHE A 18 -4.66 2.99 -8.91
N TRP A 19 -5.08 2.01 -9.70
CA TRP A 19 -6.12 1.07 -9.29
C TRP A 19 -5.67 0.16 -8.17
N ALA A 20 -4.43 -0.32 -8.19
CA ALA A 20 -3.86 -1.07 -7.08
C ALA A 20 -3.87 -0.24 -5.79
N LEU A 21 -3.44 1.03 -5.84
CA LEU A 21 -3.49 1.96 -4.71
C LEU A 21 -4.92 2.11 -4.15
N ILE A 22 -5.91 2.34 -5.03
CA ILE A 22 -7.31 2.52 -4.58
C ILE A 22 -7.83 1.26 -3.90
N ILE A 23 -7.59 0.09 -4.50
CA ILE A 23 -8.06 -1.19 -3.97
C ILE A 23 -7.39 -1.49 -2.62
N THR A 24 -6.07 -1.34 -2.53
CA THR A 24 -5.30 -1.54 -1.29
C THR A 24 -5.75 -0.58 -0.19
N ALA A 25 -5.86 0.72 -0.49
CA ALA A 25 -6.29 1.72 0.49
C ALA A 25 -7.74 1.51 0.96
N ALA A 26 -8.65 1.16 0.04
CA ALA A 26 -10.04 0.87 0.39
C ALA A 26 -10.13 -0.37 1.28
N PHE A 27 -9.39 -1.43 0.95
CA PHE A 27 -9.42 -2.65 1.74
C PHE A 27 -8.75 -2.47 3.11
N MET A 28 -7.67 -1.71 3.20
CA MET A 28 -7.07 -1.32 4.49
C MET A 28 -8.11 -0.73 5.46
N LEU A 29 -9.02 0.11 4.96
CA LEU A 29 -10.11 0.65 5.81
C LEU A 29 -11.09 -0.44 6.27
N VAL A 30 -11.35 -1.44 5.42
CA VAL A 30 -12.18 -2.61 5.78
C VAL A 30 -11.49 -3.44 6.86
N GLU A 31 -10.17 -3.63 6.78
CA GLU A 31 -9.40 -4.35 7.81
C GLU A 31 -9.36 -3.61 9.14
N VAL A 32 -9.18 -2.28 9.11
CA VAL A 32 -9.27 -1.46 10.33
C VAL A 32 -10.64 -1.65 10.98
N ALA A 33 -11.72 -1.50 10.21
CA ALA A 33 -13.08 -1.67 10.72
C ALA A 33 -13.33 -3.10 11.21
N GLY A 34 -12.94 -4.11 10.42
CA GLY A 34 -13.06 -5.53 10.77
C GLY A 34 -12.24 -5.90 12.02
N GLY A 35 -11.02 -5.37 12.14
CA GLY A 35 -10.15 -5.55 13.31
C GLY A 35 -10.74 -4.95 14.58
N LEU A 36 -11.30 -3.75 14.49
CA LEU A 36 -11.98 -3.10 15.61
C LEU A 36 -13.26 -3.84 16.04
N ILE A 37 -14.09 -4.25 15.06
CA ILE A 37 -15.36 -4.96 15.33
C ILE A 37 -15.10 -6.37 15.88
N SER A 38 -14.16 -7.10 15.27
CA SER A 38 -13.84 -8.47 15.69
C SER A 38 -12.97 -8.56 16.94
N GLY A 39 -12.36 -7.44 17.34
CA GLY A 39 -11.34 -7.41 18.38
C GLY A 39 -10.01 -8.04 17.97
N SER A 40 -9.75 -8.21 16.66
CA SER A 40 -8.56 -8.89 16.14
C SER A 40 -7.38 -7.93 15.99
N LEU A 41 -6.34 -8.12 16.82
CA LEU A 41 -5.07 -7.40 16.67
C LEU A 41 -4.32 -7.81 15.39
N ALA A 42 -4.53 -9.04 14.90
CA ALA A 42 -3.92 -9.51 13.66
C ALA A 42 -4.41 -8.70 12.45
N LEU A 43 -5.73 -8.43 12.34
CA LEU A 43 -6.28 -7.59 11.27
C LEU A 43 -5.79 -6.14 11.39
N LEU A 44 -5.62 -5.61 12.61
CA LEU A 44 -5.09 -4.27 12.80
C LEU A 44 -3.60 -4.18 12.44
N ALA A 45 -2.84 -5.25 12.70
CA ALA A 45 -1.44 -5.34 12.28
C ALA A 45 -1.32 -5.41 10.75
N ASP A 46 -2.20 -6.17 10.10
CA ASP A 46 -2.25 -6.30 8.63
C ASP A 46 -2.65 -4.97 7.98
N ALA A 47 -3.65 -4.28 8.52
CA ALA A 47 -4.00 -2.92 8.09
C ALA A 47 -2.82 -1.94 8.21
N GLY A 48 -1.99 -2.06 9.25
CA GLY A 48 -0.75 -1.28 9.41
C GLY A 48 0.27 -1.60 8.31
N HIS A 49 0.39 -2.85 7.90
CA HIS A 49 1.22 -3.26 6.77
C HIS A 49 0.68 -2.70 5.46
N MET A 50 -0.62 -2.84 5.20
CA MET A 50 -1.26 -2.28 4.01
C MET A 50 -1.14 -0.75 3.91
N LEU A 51 -1.04 -0.04 5.03
CA LEU A 51 -0.75 1.40 5.02
C LEU A 51 0.60 1.68 4.37
N THR A 52 1.62 0.88 4.69
CA THR A 52 2.96 0.99 4.08
C THR A 52 2.90 0.76 2.58
N ASP A 53 2.16 -0.26 2.15
CA ASP A 53 2.01 -0.60 0.75
C ASP A 53 1.25 0.49 -0.01
N ALA A 54 0.18 1.02 0.57
CA ALA A 54 -0.58 2.14 -0.01
C ALA A 54 0.30 3.38 -0.20
N ILE A 55 1.17 3.70 0.78
CA ILE A 55 2.12 4.81 0.68
C ILE A 55 3.15 4.55 -0.44
N ALA A 56 3.69 3.34 -0.55
CA ALA A 56 4.63 2.98 -1.62
C ALA A 56 3.98 3.06 -3.01
N LEU A 57 2.74 2.57 -3.15
CA LEU A 57 1.95 2.68 -4.36
C LEU A 57 1.63 4.14 -4.72
N LEU A 58 1.31 4.97 -3.72
CA LEU A 58 1.08 6.40 -3.91
C LEU A 58 2.31 7.11 -4.47
N PHE A 59 3.51 6.82 -3.92
CA PHE A 59 4.74 7.39 -4.45
C PHE A 59 5.05 6.90 -5.86
N SER A 60 4.83 5.62 -6.14
CA SER A 60 4.97 5.07 -7.49
C SER A 60 4.04 5.79 -8.48
N TRP A 61 2.80 6.02 -8.10
CA TRP A 61 1.84 6.74 -8.93
C TRP A 61 2.24 8.22 -9.14
N ILE A 62 2.68 8.91 -8.09
CA ILE A 62 3.20 10.29 -8.18
C ILE A 62 4.42 10.35 -9.12
N ALA A 63 5.33 9.37 -9.03
CA ALA A 63 6.50 9.29 -9.91
C ALA A 63 6.10 9.13 -11.38
N PHE A 64 5.13 8.26 -11.70
CA PHE A 64 4.59 8.13 -13.05
C PHE A 64 3.95 9.44 -13.55
N ARG A 65 3.20 10.11 -12.70
CA ARG A 65 2.54 11.37 -13.03
C ARG A 65 3.55 12.51 -13.24
N ALA A 66 4.60 12.55 -12.41
CA ALA A 66 5.67 13.54 -12.55
C ALA A 66 6.49 13.35 -13.84
N ALA A 67 6.74 12.10 -14.25
CA ALA A 67 7.47 11.77 -15.47
C ALA A 67 6.75 12.20 -16.76
N ARG A 68 5.45 12.52 -16.69
CA ARG A 68 4.67 13.02 -17.85
C ARG A 68 4.83 14.50 -18.10
N ASN A 69 5.28 15.27 -17.11
CA ASN A 69 5.48 16.71 -17.28
C ASN A 69 6.90 16.94 -17.80
N PRO A 70 7.08 17.83 -18.83
CA PRO A 70 8.42 18.18 -19.28
C PRO A 70 9.22 18.77 -18.12
N ALA A 71 10.52 18.46 -18.11
CA ALA A 71 11.45 19.00 -17.12
C ALA A 71 11.39 20.53 -17.13
N ASP A 72 10.95 21.13 -16.03
CA ASP A 72 10.98 22.55 -15.82
C ASP A 72 12.26 22.90 -15.07
N ASP A 73 13.07 23.84 -15.55
CA ASP A 73 14.39 24.21 -15.02
C ASP A 73 14.39 24.59 -13.53
N LYS A 74 13.21 24.75 -12.94
CA LYS A 74 13.03 25.15 -11.54
C LYS A 74 12.78 23.99 -10.56
N ARG A 75 12.71 22.71 -11.00
CA ARG A 75 12.22 21.59 -10.17
C ARG A 75 13.17 20.39 -10.04
N SER A 76 14.45 20.54 -10.23
CA SER A 76 15.42 19.43 -10.28
C SER A 76 15.60 18.63 -8.97
N TYR A 77 15.12 19.08 -7.79
CA TYR A 77 15.34 18.41 -6.50
C TYR A 77 14.12 18.21 -5.59
N GLY A 78 12.93 18.73 -5.95
CA GLY A 78 11.77 18.82 -5.02
C GLY A 78 11.14 17.51 -4.57
N TYR A 79 11.07 16.50 -5.44
CA TYR A 79 10.31 15.29 -5.16
C TYR A 79 11.08 14.23 -4.35
N HIS A 80 12.42 14.14 -4.50
CA HIS A 80 13.22 13.18 -3.72
C HIS A 80 13.18 13.45 -2.21
N ARG A 81 13.15 14.70 -1.79
CA ARG A 81 13.06 15.06 -0.36
C ARG A 81 11.71 14.69 0.24
N LEU A 82 10.63 14.83 -0.51
CA LEU A 82 9.29 14.41 -0.06
C LEU A 82 9.19 12.90 0.13
N GLN A 83 9.82 12.10 -0.74
CA GLN A 83 9.86 10.65 -0.59
C GLN A 83 10.57 10.22 0.70
N ILE A 84 11.71 10.85 1.02
CA ILE A 84 12.47 10.56 2.25
C ILE A 84 11.64 10.93 3.49
N VAL A 85 11.04 12.11 3.52
CA VAL A 85 10.19 12.55 4.64
C VAL A 85 8.99 11.62 4.82
N ALA A 86 8.35 11.25 3.74
CA ALA A 86 7.19 10.37 3.81
C ALA A 86 7.57 8.94 4.22
N ALA A 87 8.68 8.39 3.73
CA ALA A 87 9.20 7.11 4.20
C ALA A 87 9.54 7.15 5.70
N PHE A 88 10.12 8.25 6.18
CA PHE A 88 10.38 8.44 7.60
C PHE A 88 9.10 8.52 8.43
N VAL A 89 8.12 9.32 8.00
CA VAL A 89 6.81 9.43 8.68
C VAL A 89 6.09 8.09 8.68
N ASN A 90 6.11 7.36 7.56
CA ASN A 90 5.53 6.02 7.48
C ASN A 90 6.21 5.05 8.46
N GLY A 91 7.54 5.00 8.49
CA GLY A 91 8.29 4.18 9.44
C GLY A 91 7.97 4.52 10.90
N LEU A 92 7.90 5.82 11.22
CA LEU A 92 7.52 6.26 12.56
C LEU A 92 6.08 5.85 12.92
N THR A 93 5.14 5.98 11.99
CA THR A 93 3.76 5.55 12.18
C THR A 93 3.68 4.04 12.44
N LEU A 94 4.42 3.22 11.70
CA LEU A 94 4.50 1.78 11.94
C LEU A 94 5.05 1.46 13.33
N VAL A 95 6.11 2.12 13.77
CA VAL A 95 6.67 1.92 15.13
C VAL A 95 5.61 2.20 16.19
N VAL A 96 4.84 3.28 16.03
CA VAL A 96 3.75 3.63 16.97
C VAL A 96 2.65 2.57 16.93
N VAL A 97 2.21 2.14 15.75
CA VAL A 97 1.16 1.12 15.60
C VAL A 97 1.61 -0.21 16.19
N VAL A 98 2.82 -0.68 15.87
CA VAL A 98 3.37 -1.92 16.41
C VAL A 98 3.52 -1.83 17.93
N GLY A 99 4.03 -0.72 18.46
CA GLY A 99 4.14 -0.50 19.91
C GLY A 99 2.78 -0.57 20.61
N TRP A 100 1.75 0.05 20.02
CA TRP A 100 0.39 -0.04 20.55
C TRP A 100 -0.15 -1.48 20.51
N ILE A 101 0.05 -2.21 19.39
CA ILE A 101 -0.38 -3.62 19.25
C ILE A 101 0.30 -4.50 20.29
N VAL A 102 1.61 -4.31 20.52
CA VAL A 102 2.36 -5.08 21.54
C VAL A 102 1.81 -4.82 22.95
N ILE A 103 1.57 -3.55 23.30
CA ILE A 103 0.98 -3.19 24.58
C ILE A 103 -0.39 -3.85 24.74
N GLU A 104 -1.24 -3.76 23.74
CA GLU A 104 -2.57 -4.34 23.78
C GLU A 104 -2.53 -5.89 23.81
N ALA A 105 -1.60 -6.51 23.11
CA ALA A 105 -1.41 -7.97 23.17
C ALA A 105 -1.00 -8.42 24.59
N VAL A 106 -0.09 -7.71 25.24
CA VAL A 106 0.30 -7.98 26.64
C VAL A 106 -0.89 -7.83 27.58
N ARG A 107 -1.70 -6.79 27.41
CA ARG A 107 -2.93 -6.60 28.22
C ARG A 107 -3.90 -7.77 28.06
N ARG A 108 -4.07 -8.28 26.83
CA ARG A 108 -4.99 -9.41 26.53
C ARG A 108 -4.50 -10.76 27.05
N ILE A 109 -3.22 -10.89 27.37
CA ILE A 109 -2.72 -12.08 28.11
C ILE A 109 -3.25 -12.06 29.55
N ALA A 110 -3.32 -10.86 30.17
CA ALA A 110 -3.83 -10.72 31.53
C ALA A 110 -5.38 -10.71 31.57
N GLU A 111 -6.01 -10.09 30.57
CA GLU A 111 -7.47 -9.94 30.45
C GLU A 111 -7.92 -10.41 29.06
N PRO A 112 -8.16 -11.73 28.88
CA PRO A 112 -8.55 -12.28 27.57
C PRO A 112 -9.85 -11.67 27.06
N VAL A 113 -9.82 -11.17 25.81
CA VAL A 113 -10.98 -10.62 25.09
C VAL A 113 -11.50 -11.65 24.11
N ALA A 114 -12.81 -11.83 24.05
CA ALA A 114 -13.45 -12.69 23.03
C ALA A 114 -13.25 -12.09 21.63
N ILE A 115 -12.73 -12.89 20.71
CA ILE A 115 -12.55 -12.52 19.30
C ILE A 115 -13.69 -13.12 18.48
N LEU A 116 -14.30 -12.30 17.60
CA LEU A 116 -15.29 -12.79 16.64
C LEU A 116 -14.56 -13.49 15.47
N GLY A 117 -14.26 -14.78 15.65
CA GLY A 117 -13.44 -15.57 14.73
C GLY A 117 -13.99 -15.61 13.30
N ASP A 118 -15.31 -15.74 13.14
CA ASP A 118 -15.95 -15.79 11.81
C ASP A 118 -15.76 -14.46 11.05
N THR A 119 -15.95 -13.34 11.74
CA THR A 119 -15.73 -12.00 11.15
C THR A 119 -14.26 -11.79 10.78
N MET A 120 -13.36 -12.17 11.68
CA MET A 120 -11.93 -12.11 11.43
C MET A 120 -11.52 -12.93 10.21
N LEU A 121 -12.00 -14.18 10.12
CA LEU A 121 -11.71 -15.08 9.00
C LEU A 121 -12.27 -14.54 7.68
N ALA A 122 -13.50 -14.03 7.68
CA ALA A 122 -14.11 -13.46 6.49
C ALA A 122 -13.32 -12.27 5.94
N VAL A 123 -12.88 -11.36 6.82
CA VAL A 123 -12.07 -10.20 6.43
C VAL A 123 -10.68 -10.64 5.96
N ALA A 124 -10.02 -11.58 6.65
CA ALA A 124 -8.71 -12.08 6.26
C ALA A 124 -8.73 -12.77 4.87
N VAL A 125 -9.76 -13.58 4.59
CA VAL A 125 -9.93 -14.22 3.27
C VAL A 125 -10.20 -13.17 2.19
N ALA A 126 -11.03 -12.17 2.47
CA ALA A 126 -11.24 -11.05 1.55
C ALA A 126 -9.93 -10.28 1.28
N GLY A 127 -9.09 -10.07 2.30
CA GLY A 127 -7.76 -9.45 2.19
C GLY A 127 -6.84 -10.20 1.28
N LEU A 128 -6.75 -11.51 1.46
CA LEU A 128 -5.96 -12.36 0.58
C LEU A 128 -6.40 -12.22 -0.89
N ILE A 129 -7.70 -12.20 -1.15
CA ILE A 129 -8.24 -12.05 -2.51
C ILE A 129 -7.87 -10.67 -3.08
N VAL A 130 -7.98 -9.61 -2.27
CA VAL A 130 -7.63 -8.24 -2.68
C VAL A 130 -6.14 -8.12 -2.98
N ASN A 131 -5.26 -8.67 -2.13
CA ASN A 131 -3.82 -8.65 -2.35
C ASN A 131 -3.42 -9.41 -3.61
N VAL A 132 -4.01 -10.60 -3.84
CA VAL A 132 -3.81 -11.35 -5.08
C VAL A 132 -4.31 -10.55 -6.29
N ALA A 133 -5.47 -9.90 -6.21
CA ALA A 133 -5.99 -9.07 -7.30
C ALA A 133 -5.09 -7.87 -7.58
N ALA A 134 -4.63 -7.14 -6.56
CA ALA A 134 -3.70 -6.03 -6.68
C ALA A 134 -2.37 -6.47 -7.33
N PHE A 135 -1.83 -7.60 -6.89
CA PHE A 135 -0.64 -8.22 -7.49
C PHE A 135 -0.84 -8.49 -8.99
N TRP A 136 -1.94 -9.13 -9.39
CA TRP A 136 -2.22 -9.43 -10.80
C TRP A 136 -2.39 -8.16 -11.65
N ILE A 137 -3.03 -7.11 -11.10
CA ILE A 137 -3.19 -5.81 -11.79
C ILE A 137 -1.82 -5.22 -12.11
N ILE A 138 -0.89 -5.23 -11.14
CA ILE A 138 0.47 -4.69 -11.31
C ILE A 138 1.30 -5.59 -12.20
N HIS A 139 1.24 -6.90 -12.01
CA HIS A 139 2.07 -7.88 -12.72
C HIS A 139 1.78 -7.96 -14.23
N GLY A 140 0.58 -7.60 -14.65
CA GLY A 140 0.22 -7.48 -16.07
C GLY A 140 0.83 -6.27 -16.79
N GLY A 141 1.64 -5.43 -16.13
CA GLY A 141 2.33 -4.28 -16.70
C GLY A 141 3.73 -4.60 -17.27
N ASP A 142 4.42 -3.58 -17.75
CA ASP A 142 5.77 -3.70 -18.31
C ASP A 142 6.80 -3.93 -17.18
N ARG A 143 7.36 -5.13 -17.13
CA ARG A 143 8.34 -5.59 -16.12
C ARG A 143 9.68 -4.85 -16.16
N ASN A 144 10.01 -4.17 -17.26
CA ASN A 144 11.25 -3.41 -17.37
C ASN A 144 11.18 -2.04 -16.69
N ASN A 145 10.00 -1.66 -16.17
CA ASN A 145 9.83 -0.40 -15.48
C ASN A 145 10.12 -0.57 -13.98
N LEU A 146 11.17 0.10 -13.48
CA LEU A 146 11.64 0.02 -12.08
C LEU A 146 10.55 0.42 -11.06
N ASN A 147 9.70 1.40 -11.40
CA ASN A 147 8.62 1.83 -10.51
C ASN A 147 7.53 0.75 -10.37
N LEU A 148 7.24 0.03 -11.46
CA LEU A 148 6.29 -1.07 -11.45
C LEU A 148 6.84 -2.29 -10.71
N ALA A 149 8.13 -2.59 -10.89
CA ALA A 149 8.82 -3.66 -10.17
C ALA A 149 8.87 -3.38 -8.65
N SER A 150 9.13 -2.13 -8.25
CA SER A 150 9.07 -1.70 -6.85
C SER A 150 7.65 -1.82 -6.29
N ALA A 151 6.63 -1.36 -7.02
CA ALA A 151 5.23 -1.49 -6.60
C ALA A 151 4.81 -2.97 -6.44
N ALA A 152 5.23 -3.86 -7.34
CA ALA A 152 4.95 -5.28 -7.24
C ALA A 152 5.61 -5.95 -6.02
N ALA A 153 6.79 -5.51 -5.63
CA ALA A 153 7.51 -6.02 -4.45
C ALA A 153 6.83 -5.66 -3.12
N HIS A 154 6.03 -4.58 -3.08
CA HIS A 154 5.29 -4.17 -1.88
C HIS A 154 3.93 -4.87 -1.74
N VAL A 155 3.40 -5.50 -2.78
CA VAL A 155 2.09 -6.18 -2.75
C VAL A 155 2.24 -7.70 -2.54
N MET A 156 3.47 -8.22 -2.54
CA MET A 156 3.79 -9.62 -2.22
C MET A 156 4.07 -9.83 -0.75
#